data_2a773b8535a4ad603cd74c9989789f2a
#
_entry.id   2a773b8535a4ad603cd74c9989789f2a
#
_cell.length_a   1.000
_cell.length_b   1.000
_cell.length_c   1.000
_cell.angle_alpha   90.00
_cell.angle_beta   90.00
_cell.angle_gamma   90.00
#
_symmetry.space_group_name_H-M   'P 1'
#
loop_
_entity.id
_entity.type
_entity.pdbx_description
1 polymer ?
#
loop_
_entity_poly.entity_id
_entity_poly.type
_entity_poly.pdbx_seq_one_letter_code
_entity_poly.pdbx_strand_id
1 'polypeptide(L)'
;LSLQKIFVISYRTMNSFFTIKSPSDGLFKDKGSRFISFAFPVSSAEEAMAIVKQKRKEFFDARHVCYAYMIGSMRDEFRANDDGEPSGTAGRPILGQINAAQLTDILVIVVRYFGGTLLGTSGLINAYKTASAEAIANAQTVEIPIEKYVKIECSYDNINYVMRLIKDLELKIISQQQTTYCSFTLSCKQVFWEQLLQRLADNHLIKFEFA
;
A
#
# COMPACT_ATOMS: atom_id res chain seq x y z
N LEU A 1 -27.87 21.96 13.70
CA LEU A 1 -26.66 21.57 12.96
C LEU A 1 -26.48 20.07 13.15
N SER A 2 -26.79 19.28 12.07
CA SER A 2 -26.94 17.83 12.16
C SER A 2 -25.59 17.14 12.35
N LEU A 3 -25.60 16.05 13.10
CA LEU A 3 -24.49 15.12 13.32
C LEU A 3 -23.80 14.62 12.03
N GLN A 4 -24.47 14.73 10.88
CA GLN A 4 -23.90 14.42 9.55
C GLN A 4 -22.78 15.40 9.10
N LYS A 5 -22.78 16.65 9.57
CA LYS A 5 -21.71 17.63 9.27
C LYS A 5 -20.43 17.39 10.09
N ILE A 6 -20.51 16.73 11.24
CA ILE A 6 -19.35 16.43 12.09
C ILE A 6 -18.58 15.22 11.55
N PHE A 7 -19.24 14.29 10.85
CA PHE A 7 -18.58 13.08 10.27
C PHE A 7 -17.76 13.40 9.00
N VAL A 8 -18.08 14.49 8.29
CA VAL A 8 -17.38 14.91 7.07
C VAL A 8 -16.05 15.66 7.37
N ILE A 9 -15.85 16.16 8.59
CA ILE A 9 -14.66 16.94 8.97
C ILE A 9 -13.47 16.06 9.40
N SER A 10 -13.66 14.74 9.55
CA SER A 10 -12.61 13.81 10.01
C SER A 10 -11.93 13.00 8.90
N TYR A 11 -12.27 13.18 7.62
CA TYR A 11 -11.40 12.78 6.54
C TYR A 11 -10.27 13.81 6.41
N ARG A 12 -9.34 13.79 7.35
CA ARG A 12 -8.02 14.36 7.12
C ARG A 12 -7.53 13.75 5.81
N THR A 13 -7.40 14.56 4.77
CA THR A 13 -6.77 14.14 3.52
C THR A 13 -5.39 13.60 3.89
N MET A 14 -5.24 12.27 3.86
CA MET A 14 -3.93 11.66 4.09
C MET A 14 -3.02 12.10 2.95
N ASN A 15 -1.92 12.76 3.29
CA ASN A 15 -0.96 13.24 2.30
C ASN A 15 0.07 12.18 1.90
N SER A 16 0.18 11.12 2.71
CA SER A 16 1.15 10.03 2.54
C SER A 16 0.66 8.76 3.24
N PHE A 17 1.27 7.66 2.90
CA PHE A 17 1.09 6.37 3.57
C PHE A 17 2.45 5.70 3.83
N PHE A 18 2.46 4.68 4.69
CA PHE A 18 3.66 3.93 5.01
C PHE A 18 3.64 2.54 4.38
N THR A 19 4.80 2.14 3.82
CA THR A 19 5.06 0.79 3.32
C THR A 19 6.47 0.36 3.70
N ILE A 20 6.93 -0.79 3.21
CA ILE A 20 8.30 -1.26 3.39
C ILE A 20 9.13 -1.04 2.12
N LYS A 21 10.40 -0.70 2.27
CA LYS A 21 11.29 -0.36 1.15
C LYS A 21 11.72 -1.59 0.35
N SER A 22 11.92 -2.71 1.03
CA SER A 22 12.46 -3.96 0.46
C SER A 22 11.94 -5.15 1.26
N PRO A 23 12.01 -6.37 0.70
CA PRO A 23 11.64 -7.58 1.42
C PRO A 23 12.44 -7.74 2.73
N SER A 24 11.78 -8.34 3.71
CA SER A 24 12.36 -8.73 5.01
C SER A 24 11.83 -10.10 5.43
N ASP A 25 12.46 -10.71 6.39
CA ASP A 25 12.10 -12.01 6.94
C ASP A 25 12.17 -12.04 8.46
N GLY A 26 11.59 -13.07 9.04
CA GLY A 26 11.61 -13.35 10.46
C GLY A 26 11.42 -14.84 10.74
N LEU A 27 11.71 -15.27 11.96
CA LEU A 27 11.62 -16.68 12.37
C LEU A 27 11.15 -16.80 13.82
N PHE A 28 9.96 -17.33 14.02
CA PHE A 28 9.46 -17.67 15.34
C PHE A 28 9.41 -19.19 15.53
N LYS A 29 9.73 -19.68 16.74
CA LYS A 29 9.67 -21.10 17.10
C LYS A 29 8.86 -21.30 18.37
N ASP A 30 7.96 -22.29 18.36
CA ASP A 30 7.20 -22.69 19.55
C ASP A 30 6.91 -24.19 19.53
N LYS A 31 7.19 -24.87 20.64
CA LYS A 31 6.97 -26.32 20.86
C LYS A 31 7.41 -27.18 19.65
N GLY A 32 8.61 -26.92 19.12
CA GLY A 32 9.18 -27.62 17.97
C GLY A 32 8.65 -27.15 16.61
N SER A 33 7.54 -26.42 16.53
CA SER A 33 7.07 -25.82 15.30
C SER A 33 7.94 -24.63 14.90
N ARG A 34 8.11 -24.41 13.59
CA ARG A 34 8.82 -23.27 13.00
C ARG A 34 7.88 -22.45 12.14
N PHE A 35 7.90 -21.14 12.34
CA PHE A 35 7.11 -20.16 11.60
C PHE A 35 8.10 -19.21 10.92
N ILE A 36 8.32 -19.39 9.62
CA ILE A 36 9.22 -18.56 8.81
C ILE A 36 8.35 -17.50 8.17
N SER A 37 8.59 -16.25 8.47
CA SER A 37 7.79 -15.14 7.96
C SER A 37 8.57 -14.32 6.93
N PHE A 38 7.84 -13.74 5.98
CA PHE A 38 8.37 -12.86 4.94
C PHE A 38 7.43 -11.69 4.78
N ALA A 39 7.97 -10.49 4.65
CA ALA A 39 7.23 -9.30 4.25
C ALA A 39 7.76 -8.80 2.89
N PHE A 40 6.87 -8.45 1.98
CA PHE A 40 7.20 -7.96 0.64
C PHE A 40 6.45 -6.65 0.37
N PRO A 41 7.10 -5.62 -0.20
CA PRO A 41 6.37 -4.51 -0.79
C PRO A 41 5.66 -5.02 -2.05
N VAL A 42 4.40 -4.66 -2.23
CA VAL A 42 3.57 -5.04 -3.38
C VAL A 42 2.67 -3.88 -3.77
N SER A 43 2.36 -3.76 -5.06
CA SER A 43 1.54 -2.68 -5.61
C SER A 43 0.14 -3.14 -6.04
N SER A 44 -0.09 -4.46 -6.10
CA SER A 44 -1.38 -5.02 -6.51
C SER A 44 -1.63 -6.42 -5.92
N ALA A 45 -2.90 -6.85 -5.92
CA ALA A 45 -3.28 -8.19 -5.49
C ALA A 45 -2.69 -9.28 -6.39
N GLU A 46 -2.54 -9.01 -7.70
CA GLU A 46 -1.93 -9.93 -8.66
C GLU A 46 -0.48 -10.18 -8.31
N GLU A 47 0.28 -9.13 -8.02
CA GLU A 47 1.68 -9.23 -7.59
C GLU A 47 1.79 -10.00 -6.28
N ALA A 48 0.96 -9.68 -5.28
CA ALA A 48 0.91 -10.39 -4.02
C ALA A 48 0.67 -11.90 -4.22
N MET A 49 -0.31 -12.26 -5.06
CA MET A 49 -0.64 -13.67 -5.32
C MET A 49 0.44 -14.38 -6.14
N ALA A 50 1.16 -13.69 -7.01
CA ALA A 50 2.30 -14.26 -7.73
C ALA A 50 3.43 -14.64 -6.75
N ILE A 51 3.74 -13.78 -5.78
CA ILE A 51 4.73 -14.05 -4.72
C ILE A 51 4.27 -15.21 -3.82
N VAL A 52 2.99 -15.24 -3.41
CA VAL A 52 2.44 -16.37 -2.63
C VAL A 52 2.62 -17.70 -3.39
N LYS A 53 2.31 -17.72 -4.69
CA LYS A 53 2.48 -18.92 -5.54
C LYS A 53 3.95 -19.34 -5.65
N GLN A 54 4.87 -18.37 -5.73
CA GLN A 54 6.31 -18.64 -5.76
C GLN A 54 6.76 -19.23 -4.42
N LYS A 55 6.38 -18.65 -3.28
CA LYS A 55 6.73 -19.14 -1.95
C LYS A 55 6.15 -20.52 -1.67
N ARG A 56 4.95 -20.83 -2.14
CA ARG A 56 4.38 -22.17 -2.03
C ARG A 56 5.18 -23.23 -2.83
N LYS A 57 5.78 -22.85 -3.96
CA LYS A 57 6.69 -23.75 -4.70
C LYS A 57 8.03 -23.90 -4.01
N GLU A 58 8.58 -22.83 -3.44
CA GLU A 58 9.83 -22.82 -2.71
C GLU A 58 9.74 -23.70 -1.43
N PHE A 59 8.64 -23.58 -0.70
CA PHE A 59 8.36 -24.33 0.52
C PHE A 59 7.31 -25.44 0.27
N PHE A 60 7.54 -26.25 -0.76
CA PHE A 60 6.58 -27.28 -1.22
C PHE A 60 6.31 -28.37 -0.17
N ASP A 61 7.25 -28.58 0.75
CA ASP A 61 7.19 -29.51 1.87
C ASP A 61 6.53 -28.94 3.13
N ALA A 62 6.26 -27.63 3.14
CA ALA A 62 5.56 -26.99 4.24
C ALA A 62 4.06 -27.31 4.20
N ARG A 63 3.48 -27.57 5.37
CA ARG A 63 2.05 -27.89 5.48
C ARG A 63 1.15 -26.69 5.23
N HIS A 64 1.57 -25.50 5.67
CA HIS A 64 0.79 -24.26 5.58
C HIS A 64 1.66 -23.10 5.12
N VAL A 65 1.14 -22.32 4.17
CA VAL A 65 1.71 -21.05 3.68
C VAL A 65 0.62 -20.00 3.80
N CYS A 66 0.42 -19.52 5.03
CA CYS A 66 -0.59 -18.53 5.37
C CYS A 66 -0.14 -17.13 4.98
N TYR A 67 -1.06 -16.25 4.62
CA TYR A 67 -0.71 -14.90 4.22
C TYR A 67 -1.81 -13.87 4.49
N ALA A 68 -1.41 -12.61 4.52
CA ALA A 68 -2.30 -11.48 4.38
C ALA A 68 -1.62 -10.36 3.59
N TYR A 69 -2.40 -9.58 2.86
CA TYR A 69 -1.95 -8.36 2.23
C TYR A 69 -2.90 -7.20 2.51
N MET A 70 -2.38 -5.99 2.40
CA MET A 70 -3.08 -4.72 2.44
C MET A 70 -2.54 -3.86 1.31
N ILE A 71 -3.40 -3.30 0.46
CA ILE A 71 -3.04 -2.57 -0.75
C ILE A 71 -3.85 -1.28 -0.84
N GLY A 72 -3.27 -0.28 -1.51
CA GLY A 72 -3.85 1.02 -1.75
C GLY A 72 -3.60 2.02 -0.62
N SER A 73 -3.44 3.28 -0.98
CA SER A 73 -3.19 4.37 -0.03
C SER A 73 -4.31 4.54 1.00
N MET A 74 -5.54 4.16 0.64
CA MET A 74 -6.72 4.17 1.52
C MET A 74 -6.91 2.85 2.29
N ARG A 75 -6.05 1.83 2.04
CA ARG A 75 -6.11 0.51 2.69
C ARG A 75 -7.46 -0.20 2.49
N ASP A 76 -8.04 -0.05 1.32
CA ASP A 76 -9.37 -0.52 0.96
C ASP A 76 -9.36 -1.90 0.29
N GLU A 77 -8.21 -2.37 -0.19
CA GLU A 77 -8.05 -3.71 -0.72
C GLU A 77 -7.18 -4.57 0.21
N PHE A 78 -7.78 -5.65 0.77
CA PHE A 78 -7.04 -6.56 1.64
C PHE A 78 -7.55 -8.00 1.52
N ARG A 79 -6.69 -8.94 1.89
CA ARG A 79 -7.02 -10.36 1.99
C ARG A 79 -6.25 -11.02 3.11
N ALA A 80 -6.87 -12.01 3.76
CA ALA A 80 -6.26 -12.90 4.74
C ALA A 80 -6.60 -14.36 4.41
N ASN A 81 -5.63 -15.27 4.55
CA ASN A 81 -5.80 -16.68 4.21
C ASN A 81 -5.10 -17.58 5.23
N ASP A 82 -5.82 -18.55 5.75
CA ASP A 82 -5.35 -19.50 6.76
C ASP A 82 -4.68 -20.75 6.17
N ASP A 83 -4.81 -20.99 4.88
CA ASP A 83 -4.18 -22.11 4.15
C ASP A 83 -4.29 -23.48 4.83
N GLY A 84 -5.49 -23.82 5.29
CA GLY A 84 -5.79 -25.09 5.96
C GLY A 84 -5.50 -25.13 7.46
N GLU A 85 -5.00 -24.05 8.06
CA GLU A 85 -5.05 -23.88 9.52
C GLU A 85 -6.50 -23.66 9.99
N PRO A 86 -6.82 -23.87 11.26
CA PRO A 86 -8.15 -23.56 11.78
C PRO A 86 -8.54 -22.11 11.48
N SER A 87 -9.80 -21.90 11.08
CA SER A 87 -10.28 -20.62 10.61
C SER A 87 -9.97 -19.47 11.58
N GLY A 88 -9.33 -18.41 11.05
CA GLY A 88 -9.00 -17.20 11.79
C GLY A 88 -7.78 -17.31 12.71
N THR A 89 -7.04 -18.43 12.67
CA THR A 89 -5.86 -18.63 13.54
C THR A 89 -4.54 -18.18 12.91
N ALA A 90 -4.51 -17.91 11.61
CA ALA A 90 -3.32 -17.51 10.87
C ALA A 90 -3.50 -16.20 10.09
N GLY A 91 -4.33 -16.19 9.07
CA GLY A 91 -4.48 -15.04 8.18
C GLY A 91 -4.94 -13.77 8.89
N ARG A 92 -5.94 -13.86 9.79
CA ARG A 92 -6.40 -12.71 10.59
C ARG A 92 -5.32 -12.17 11.54
N PRO A 93 -4.58 -12.99 12.33
CA PRO A 93 -3.42 -12.55 13.10
C PRO A 93 -2.36 -11.84 12.27
N ILE A 94 -2.03 -12.35 11.06
CA ILE A 94 -1.08 -11.70 10.15
C ILE A 94 -1.60 -10.32 9.72
N LEU A 95 -2.84 -10.23 9.24
CA LEU A 95 -3.48 -8.96 8.86
C LEU A 95 -3.53 -7.98 10.04
N GLY A 96 -3.75 -8.49 11.24
CA GLY A 96 -3.73 -7.71 12.48
C GLY A 96 -2.38 -7.02 12.72
N GLN A 97 -1.25 -7.65 12.35
CA GLN A 97 0.07 -7.02 12.48
C GLN A 97 0.32 -5.95 11.42
N ILE A 98 -0.11 -6.17 10.18
CA ILE A 98 -0.09 -5.14 9.13
C ILE A 98 -0.89 -3.91 9.59
N ASN A 99 -2.07 -4.13 10.18
CA ASN A 99 -2.92 -3.06 10.71
C ASN A 99 -2.28 -2.33 11.90
N ALA A 100 -1.69 -3.05 12.83
CA ALA A 100 -1.02 -2.47 14.00
C ALA A 100 0.20 -1.60 13.58
N ALA A 101 0.92 -1.99 12.54
CA ALA A 101 2.02 -1.24 11.98
C ALA A 101 1.57 -0.07 11.06
N GLN A 102 0.27 0.08 10.77
CA GLN A 102 -0.30 1.09 9.88
C GLN A 102 0.29 1.06 8.46
N LEU A 103 0.76 -0.13 7.99
CA LEU A 103 1.36 -0.32 6.67
C LEU A 103 0.29 -0.63 5.62
N THR A 104 0.54 -0.22 4.39
CA THR A 104 -0.18 -0.64 3.18
C THR A 104 0.82 -0.96 2.07
N ASP A 105 0.35 -1.43 0.92
CA ASP A 105 1.17 -1.92 -0.19
C ASP A 105 2.18 -2.96 0.29
N ILE A 106 1.69 -3.91 1.11
CA ILE A 106 2.48 -4.95 1.78
C ILE A 106 1.78 -6.30 1.73
N LEU A 107 2.56 -7.33 1.48
CA LEU A 107 2.19 -8.74 1.65
C LEU A 107 3.04 -9.33 2.78
N VAL A 108 2.41 -10.04 3.71
CA VAL A 108 3.10 -10.85 4.72
C VAL A 108 2.70 -12.31 4.56
N ILE A 109 3.70 -13.18 4.44
CA ILE A 109 3.55 -14.64 4.33
C ILE A 109 4.19 -15.29 5.55
N VAL A 110 3.53 -16.31 6.11
CA VAL A 110 4.08 -17.13 7.19
C VAL A 110 3.98 -18.61 6.78
N VAL A 111 5.14 -19.21 6.64
CA VAL A 111 5.31 -20.65 6.33
C VAL A 111 5.47 -21.42 7.63
N ARG A 112 4.64 -22.43 7.85
CA ARG A 112 4.70 -23.25 9.07
C ARG A 112 5.17 -24.66 8.79
N TYR A 113 6.15 -25.11 9.59
CA TYR A 113 6.54 -26.49 9.77
C TYR A 113 6.06 -26.97 11.14
N PHE A 114 5.30 -28.08 11.16
CA PHE A 114 4.78 -28.67 12.39
C PHE A 114 5.89 -29.34 13.19
N GLY A 115 5.92 -29.10 14.49
CA GLY A 115 6.94 -29.61 15.40
C GLY A 115 6.56 -30.84 16.22
N GLY A 116 5.48 -31.54 15.86
CA GLY A 116 5.02 -32.74 16.58
C GLY A 116 4.08 -32.45 17.75
N THR A 117 4.02 -31.21 18.25
CA THR A 117 3.15 -30.83 19.37
C THR A 117 2.08 -29.83 18.90
N LEU A 118 0.82 -30.10 19.24
CA LEU A 118 -0.29 -29.20 18.93
C LEU A 118 -0.20 -27.93 19.79
N LEU A 119 -0.34 -26.77 19.17
CA LEU A 119 -0.31 -25.46 19.85
C LEU A 119 -1.69 -25.04 20.38
N GLY A 120 -2.76 -25.60 19.85
CA GLY A 120 -4.12 -25.13 20.04
C GLY A 120 -4.40 -23.80 19.32
N THR A 121 -5.65 -23.34 19.31
CA THR A 121 -6.06 -22.12 18.59
C THR A 121 -5.35 -20.88 19.10
N SER A 122 -5.27 -20.67 20.41
CA SER A 122 -4.59 -19.53 21.04
C SER A 122 -3.08 -19.52 20.77
N GLY A 123 -2.42 -20.70 20.81
CA GLY A 123 -1.02 -20.85 20.49
C GLY A 123 -0.72 -20.52 19.02
N LEU A 124 -1.58 -20.98 18.08
CA LEU A 124 -1.47 -20.65 16.67
C LEU A 124 -1.61 -19.14 16.43
N ILE A 125 -2.66 -18.52 16.99
CA ILE A 125 -2.85 -17.06 16.87
C ILE A 125 -1.61 -16.30 17.34
N ASN A 126 -1.07 -16.65 18.51
CA ASN A 126 0.13 -16.02 19.04
C ASN A 126 1.37 -16.25 18.15
N ALA A 127 1.55 -17.47 17.64
CA ALA A 127 2.69 -17.80 16.79
C ALA A 127 2.66 -17.03 15.46
N TYR A 128 1.52 -17.00 14.77
CA TYR A 128 1.35 -16.25 13.51
C TYR A 128 1.50 -14.74 13.74
N LYS A 129 0.93 -14.22 14.83
CA LYS A 129 1.10 -12.82 15.26
C LYS A 129 2.57 -12.48 15.48
N THR A 130 3.29 -13.28 16.27
CA THR A 130 4.69 -13.02 16.62
C THR A 130 5.59 -13.12 15.39
N ALA A 131 5.44 -14.17 14.56
CA ALA A 131 6.25 -14.34 13.36
C ALA A 131 6.06 -13.19 12.37
N SER A 132 4.80 -12.77 12.13
CA SER A 132 4.53 -11.64 11.21
C SER A 132 5.04 -10.31 11.77
N ALA A 133 4.92 -10.07 13.07
CA ALA A 133 5.46 -8.88 13.72
C ALA A 133 6.98 -8.79 13.56
N GLU A 134 7.69 -9.92 13.64
CA GLU A 134 9.14 -9.97 13.47
C GLU A 134 9.57 -9.60 12.05
N ALA A 135 8.94 -10.18 11.02
CA ALA A 135 9.24 -9.80 9.63
C ALA A 135 8.97 -8.31 9.37
N ILE A 136 7.87 -7.75 9.92
CA ILE A 136 7.55 -6.33 9.79
C ILE A 136 8.58 -5.46 10.54
N ALA A 137 9.00 -5.86 11.74
CA ALA A 137 9.98 -5.12 12.54
C ALA A 137 11.38 -5.09 11.89
N ASN A 138 11.74 -6.15 11.14
CA ASN A 138 13.00 -6.24 10.40
C ASN A 138 12.96 -5.44 9.08
N ALA A 139 11.80 -4.95 8.65
CA ALA A 139 11.66 -4.15 7.43
C ALA A 139 12.04 -2.69 7.66
N GLN A 140 12.64 -2.08 6.65
CA GLN A 140 12.79 -0.62 6.60
C GLN A 140 11.47 0.02 6.14
N THR A 141 10.77 0.69 7.05
CA THR A 141 9.56 1.45 6.70
C THR A 141 9.93 2.72 5.94
N VAL A 142 9.15 3.06 4.92
CA VAL A 142 9.26 4.29 4.12
C VAL A 142 7.91 4.96 4.01
N GLU A 143 7.92 6.29 3.97
CA GLU A 143 6.75 7.11 3.73
C GLU A 143 6.65 7.46 2.25
N ILE A 144 5.49 7.19 1.64
CA ILE A 144 5.20 7.44 0.23
C ILE A 144 4.14 8.55 0.14
N PRO A 145 4.43 9.68 -0.53
CA PRO A 145 3.42 10.70 -0.76
C PRO A 145 2.31 10.21 -1.67
N ILE A 146 1.07 10.55 -1.35
CA ILE A 146 -0.07 10.29 -2.23
C ILE A 146 0.00 11.29 -3.37
N GLU A 147 0.02 10.79 -4.60
CA GLU A 147 0.04 11.59 -5.82
C GLU A 147 -1.30 11.48 -6.54
N LYS A 148 -1.75 12.61 -7.11
CA LYS A 148 -2.90 12.70 -8.01
C LYS A 148 -2.45 13.16 -9.37
N TYR A 149 -3.22 12.80 -10.40
CA TYR A 149 -2.87 13.09 -11.78
C TYR A 149 -3.86 14.06 -12.39
N VAL A 150 -3.34 14.97 -13.21
CA VAL A 150 -4.13 15.93 -13.98
C VAL A 150 -3.53 16.06 -15.37
N LYS A 151 -4.40 16.07 -16.38
CA LYS A 151 -4.02 16.42 -17.74
C LYS A 151 -4.38 17.88 -17.98
N ILE A 152 -3.45 18.66 -18.47
CA ILE A 152 -3.57 20.08 -18.76
C ILE A 152 -3.36 20.30 -20.25
N GLU A 153 -4.25 21.07 -20.89
CA GLU A 153 -4.11 21.53 -22.28
C GLU A 153 -4.09 23.04 -22.34
N CYS A 154 -3.11 23.62 -23.03
CA CYS A 154 -2.96 25.05 -23.20
C CYS A 154 -2.43 25.42 -24.60
N SER A 155 -2.64 26.68 -25.01
CA SER A 155 -1.96 27.26 -26.15
C SER A 155 -0.48 27.51 -25.85
N TYR A 156 0.32 27.70 -26.89
CA TYR A 156 1.74 28.04 -26.75
C TYR A 156 2.00 29.28 -25.91
N ASP A 157 1.11 30.30 -26.00
CA ASP A 157 1.23 31.54 -25.23
C ASP A 157 1.10 31.31 -23.71
N ASN A 158 0.43 30.24 -23.30
CA ASN A 158 0.19 29.90 -21.89
C ASN A 158 1.18 28.90 -21.32
N ILE A 159 2.14 28.39 -22.09
CA ILE A 159 3.16 27.44 -21.60
C ILE A 159 3.91 27.99 -20.38
N ASN A 160 4.29 29.26 -20.39
CA ASN A 160 5.02 29.87 -19.29
C ASN A 160 4.24 29.85 -17.97
N TYR A 161 2.90 29.94 -18.04
CA TYR A 161 2.06 29.79 -16.86
C TYR A 161 2.09 28.36 -16.33
N VAL A 162 1.94 27.37 -17.20
CA VAL A 162 1.99 25.96 -16.82
C VAL A 162 3.37 25.61 -16.24
N MET A 163 4.45 26.08 -16.85
CA MET A 163 5.80 25.86 -16.32
C MET A 163 6.02 26.49 -14.94
N ARG A 164 5.40 27.63 -14.64
CA ARG A 164 5.38 28.21 -13.29
C ARG A 164 4.60 27.33 -12.31
N LEU A 165 3.41 26.83 -12.69
CA LEU A 165 2.66 25.90 -11.86
C LEU A 165 3.50 24.68 -11.49
N ILE A 166 4.17 24.09 -12.49
CA ILE A 166 5.04 22.91 -12.31
C ILE A 166 6.15 23.21 -11.29
N LYS A 167 6.79 24.35 -11.40
CA LYS A 167 7.87 24.75 -10.50
C LYS A 167 7.35 25.07 -9.07
N ASP A 168 6.31 25.90 -8.97
CA ASP A 168 5.81 26.39 -7.68
C ASP A 168 5.18 25.29 -6.82
N LEU A 169 4.53 24.30 -7.45
CA LEU A 169 3.83 23.20 -6.79
C LEU A 169 4.58 21.85 -6.88
N GLU A 170 5.85 21.88 -7.29
CA GLU A 170 6.71 20.69 -7.43
C GLU A 170 6.05 19.57 -8.24
N LEU A 171 5.29 19.93 -9.30
CA LEU A 171 4.63 18.95 -10.14
C LEU A 171 5.64 18.16 -10.96
N LYS A 172 5.37 16.85 -11.17
CA LYS A 172 6.18 16.01 -12.05
C LYS A 172 5.50 15.89 -13.41
N ILE A 173 6.25 16.09 -14.49
CA ILE A 173 5.78 15.83 -15.85
C ILE A 173 5.85 14.32 -16.09
N ILE A 174 4.70 13.68 -16.25
CA ILE A 174 4.60 12.25 -16.60
C ILE A 174 4.68 12.07 -18.11
N SER A 175 3.96 12.91 -18.85
CA SER A 175 4.03 12.95 -20.31
C SER A 175 3.78 14.37 -20.83
N GLN A 176 4.33 14.64 -21.99
CA GLN A 176 4.17 15.92 -22.68
C GLN A 176 4.00 15.65 -24.18
N GLN A 177 3.03 16.33 -24.80
CA GLN A 177 2.82 16.31 -26.23
C GLN A 177 2.70 17.74 -26.73
N GLN A 178 3.31 18.02 -27.89
CA GLN A 178 3.27 19.33 -28.53
C GLN A 178 2.78 19.12 -29.97
N THR A 179 1.57 19.59 -30.24
CA THR A 179 0.94 19.57 -31.57
C THR A 179 0.45 20.99 -31.89
N THR A 180 -0.81 21.15 -32.26
CA THR A 180 -1.47 22.47 -32.35
C THR A 180 -1.65 23.11 -30.96
N TYR A 181 -1.71 22.30 -29.91
CA TYR A 181 -1.76 22.66 -28.49
C TYR A 181 -0.68 21.91 -27.73
N CYS A 182 -0.35 22.42 -26.56
CA CYS A 182 0.51 21.75 -25.61
C CYS A 182 -0.33 20.98 -24.60
N SER A 183 -0.08 19.69 -24.46
CA SER A 183 -0.73 18.80 -23.49
C SER A 183 0.32 18.26 -22.51
N PHE A 184 0.01 18.33 -21.21
CA PHE A 184 0.86 17.84 -20.13
C PHE A 184 0.04 16.90 -19.24
N THR A 185 0.53 15.70 -19.00
CA THR A 185 0.05 14.88 -17.87
C THR A 185 0.98 15.11 -16.69
N LEU A 186 0.46 15.61 -15.61
CA LEU A 186 1.23 16.00 -14.43
C LEU A 186 0.81 15.17 -13.22
N SER A 187 1.79 14.80 -12.39
CA SER A 187 1.55 14.28 -11.05
C SER A 187 1.72 15.41 -10.03
N CYS A 188 0.79 15.47 -9.09
CA CYS A 188 0.75 16.45 -8.02
C CYS A 188 0.63 15.74 -6.67
N LYS A 189 1.50 16.05 -5.72
CA LYS A 189 1.35 15.57 -4.33
C LYS A 189 0.01 16.04 -3.76
N GLN A 190 -0.68 15.17 -3.01
CA GLN A 190 -1.98 15.45 -2.40
C GLN A 190 -1.99 16.77 -1.61
N VAL A 191 -0.90 17.11 -0.95
CA VAL A 191 -0.75 18.34 -0.15
C VAL A 191 -0.92 19.63 -0.97
N PHE A 192 -0.56 19.60 -2.27
CA PHE A 192 -0.68 20.75 -3.17
C PHE A 192 -1.92 20.72 -4.06
N TRP A 193 -2.74 19.64 -3.95
CA TRP A 193 -3.85 19.38 -4.89
C TRP A 193 -4.89 20.52 -4.91
N GLU A 194 -5.36 20.97 -3.75
CA GLU A 194 -6.35 22.04 -3.66
C GLU A 194 -5.82 23.38 -4.20
N GLN A 195 -4.55 23.68 -3.93
CA GLN A 195 -3.89 24.87 -4.45
C GLN A 195 -3.76 24.81 -5.99
N LEU A 196 -3.45 23.64 -6.54
CA LEU A 196 -3.39 23.42 -7.98
C LEU A 196 -4.76 23.66 -8.62
N LEU A 197 -5.84 23.05 -8.06
CA LEU A 197 -7.18 23.22 -8.57
C LEU A 197 -7.63 24.69 -8.57
N GLN A 198 -7.36 25.43 -7.50
CA GLN A 198 -7.69 26.84 -7.44
C GLN A 198 -6.97 27.64 -8.54
N ARG A 199 -5.65 27.42 -8.70
CA ARG A 199 -4.87 28.13 -9.72
C ARG A 199 -5.26 27.76 -11.15
N LEU A 200 -5.72 26.53 -11.40
CA LEU A 200 -6.23 26.11 -12.71
C LEU A 200 -7.60 26.75 -12.98
N ALA A 201 -8.49 26.81 -11.98
CA ALA A 201 -9.82 27.43 -12.11
C ALA A 201 -9.73 28.94 -12.35
N ASP A 202 -8.74 29.62 -11.79
CA ASP A 202 -8.52 31.07 -11.97
C ASP A 202 -8.04 31.44 -13.38
N ASN A 203 -7.60 30.47 -14.20
CA ASN A 203 -7.12 30.70 -15.56
C ASN A 203 -7.99 30.01 -16.61
N HIS A 204 -9.00 30.72 -17.13
CA HIS A 204 -9.95 30.20 -18.13
C HIS A 204 -9.33 29.81 -19.49
N LEU A 205 -8.06 30.12 -19.73
CA LEU A 205 -7.34 29.77 -20.96
C LEU A 205 -6.70 28.38 -20.91
N ILE A 206 -6.80 27.70 -19.76
CA ILE A 206 -6.26 26.38 -19.54
C ILE A 206 -7.43 25.40 -19.38
N LYS A 207 -7.41 24.35 -20.19
CA LYS A 207 -8.32 23.21 -19.99
C LYS A 207 -7.63 22.16 -19.16
N PHE A 208 -8.34 21.54 -18.24
CA PHE A 208 -7.81 20.42 -17.46
C PHE A 208 -8.86 19.34 -17.24
N GLU A 209 -8.39 18.12 -17.10
CA GLU A 209 -9.19 16.95 -16.76
C GLU A 209 -8.42 16.09 -15.75
N PHE A 210 -9.14 15.39 -14.89
CA PHE A 210 -8.54 14.45 -13.95
C PHE A 210 -8.22 13.14 -14.67
N ALA A 211 -7.03 12.57 -14.42
CA ALA A 211 -6.56 11.35 -15.03
C ALA A 211 -6.63 10.19 -14.02
#